data_87863e7d187ba360834b0b9369eb8c25
#
_entry.id   87863e7d187ba360834b0b9369eb8c25
#
_cell.length_a   1.000
_cell.length_b   1.000
_cell.length_c   1.000
_cell.angle_alpha   90.00
_cell.angle_beta   90.00
_cell.angle_gamma   90.00
#
_symmetry.space_group_name_H-M   'P 1'
#
loop_
_entity.id
_entity.type
_entity.pdbx_description
1 polymer ?
#
loop_
_entity_poly.entity_id
_entity_poly.type
_entity_poly.pdbx_seq_one_letter_code
_entity_poly.pdbx_strand_id
1 'polypeptide(L)'
;VPDPARARRLAKRISTIVASAIEFEIKDPRLAGVTITDAKVTGDLHDATLFYSVFGRNLEDEPDYAGAAAALESAKGVLRTRVGAALGVRFTPTLAFERDTVPDAAHRMEELLARARAADEDLARVRQGAKHAGDADPYRQVGVEEAGDLDDAEDAGDRDGFDD
;
A
#
# COMPACT_ATOMS: atom_id res chain seq x y z
N VAL A 1 -9.34 -10.42 -36.20
CA VAL A 1 -8.27 -10.33 -35.19
C VAL A 1 -8.76 -9.41 -34.06
N PRO A 2 -8.68 -9.83 -32.81
CA PRO A 2 -9.07 -8.97 -31.69
C PRO A 2 -8.20 -7.69 -31.69
N ASP A 3 -8.85 -6.53 -31.69
CA ASP A 3 -8.16 -5.25 -31.63
C ASP A 3 -8.20 -4.74 -30.16
N PRO A 4 -7.09 -4.83 -29.42
CA PRO A 4 -7.06 -4.41 -28.01
C PRO A 4 -7.28 -2.89 -27.84
N ALA A 5 -6.92 -2.09 -28.83
CA ALA A 5 -7.16 -0.65 -28.79
C ALA A 5 -8.66 -0.32 -28.93
N ARG A 6 -9.35 -1.07 -29.76
CA ARG A 6 -10.81 -0.95 -29.92
C ARG A 6 -11.54 -1.40 -28.66
N ALA A 7 -11.12 -2.54 -28.09
CA ALA A 7 -11.68 -3.05 -26.84
C ALA A 7 -11.53 -2.05 -25.67
N ARG A 8 -10.36 -1.44 -25.52
CA ARG A 8 -10.12 -0.40 -24.50
C ARG A 8 -10.99 0.85 -24.69
N ARG A 9 -11.11 1.33 -25.92
CA ARG A 9 -11.98 2.48 -26.22
C ARG A 9 -13.44 2.17 -25.92
N LEU A 10 -13.89 0.96 -26.27
CA LEU A 10 -15.23 0.52 -25.99
C LEU A 10 -15.46 0.37 -24.47
N ALA A 11 -14.54 -0.23 -23.75
CA ALA A 11 -14.59 -0.35 -22.30
C ALA A 11 -14.76 1.02 -21.61
N LYS A 12 -13.96 2.01 -22.02
CA LYS A 12 -14.06 3.37 -21.47
C LYS A 12 -15.42 4.02 -21.75
N ARG A 13 -15.97 3.83 -22.94
CA ARG A 13 -17.31 4.34 -23.27
C ARG A 13 -18.39 3.64 -22.46
N ILE A 14 -18.33 2.33 -22.32
CA ILE A 14 -19.27 1.56 -21.51
C ILE A 14 -19.21 2.01 -20.06
N SER A 15 -18.03 2.14 -19.49
CA SER A 15 -17.84 2.63 -18.11
C SER A 15 -18.52 3.98 -17.88
N THR A 16 -18.31 4.94 -18.78
CA THR A 16 -18.93 6.27 -18.70
C THR A 16 -20.47 6.21 -18.80
N ILE A 17 -21.00 5.41 -19.74
CA ILE A 17 -22.45 5.27 -19.92
C ILE A 17 -23.10 4.64 -18.69
N VAL A 18 -22.48 3.57 -18.16
CA VAL A 18 -23.01 2.86 -16.98
C VAL A 18 -22.93 3.74 -15.75
N ALA A 19 -21.81 4.42 -15.50
CA ALA A 19 -21.68 5.35 -14.39
C ALA A 19 -22.74 6.45 -14.41
N SER A 20 -22.95 7.06 -15.57
CA SER A 20 -23.98 8.10 -15.77
C SER A 20 -25.39 7.55 -15.56
N ALA A 21 -25.68 6.34 -16.04
CA ALA A 21 -26.99 5.72 -15.85
C ALA A 21 -27.27 5.37 -14.37
N ILE A 22 -26.26 4.90 -13.64
CA ILE A 22 -26.38 4.64 -12.20
C ILE A 22 -26.65 5.95 -11.43
N GLU A 23 -25.95 7.00 -11.76
CA GLU A 23 -26.03 8.29 -11.07
C GLU A 23 -27.36 9.02 -11.34
N PHE A 24 -27.81 9.08 -12.59
CA PHE A 24 -28.91 9.94 -12.99
C PHE A 24 -30.21 9.24 -13.34
N GLU A 25 -30.18 7.95 -13.73
CA GLU A 25 -31.35 7.28 -14.26
C GLU A 25 -31.91 6.19 -13.33
N ILE A 26 -31.04 5.48 -12.61
CA ILE A 26 -31.42 4.39 -11.73
C ILE A 26 -31.59 4.91 -10.31
N LYS A 27 -32.85 4.98 -9.87
CA LYS A 27 -33.17 5.47 -8.52
C LYS A 27 -33.25 4.33 -7.50
N ASP A 28 -32.18 3.58 -7.38
CA ASP A 28 -32.05 2.56 -6.34
C ASP A 28 -31.13 3.08 -5.22
N PRO A 29 -31.61 3.25 -3.98
CA PRO A 29 -30.81 3.78 -2.88
C PRO A 29 -29.58 2.91 -2.56
N ARG A 30 -29.58 1.62 -2.90
CA ARG A 30 -28.44 0.72 -2.74
C ARG A 30 -27.29 1.04 -3.69
N LEU A 31 -27.55 1.80 -4.76
CA LEU A 31 -26.56 2.23 -5.73
C LEU A 31 -26.00 3.62 -5.44
N ALA A 32 -26.49 4.31 -4.43
CA ALA A 32 -26.08 5.69 -4.12
C ALA A 32 -24.58 5.85 -3.79
N GLY A 33 -23.94 4.79 -3.27
CA GLY A 33 -22.50 4.79 -2.98
C GLY A 33 -21.66 4.04 -4.00
N VAL A 34 -22.26 3.56 -5.08
CA VAL A 34 -21.55 2.76 -6.10
C VAL A 34 -20.83 3.67 -7.07
N THR A 35 -19.55 3.41 -7.29
CA THR A 35 -18.73 4.09 -8.28
C THR A 35 -18.11 3.07 -9.21
N ILE A 36 -18.24 3.26 -10.51
CA ILE A 36 -17.56 2.43 -11.52
C ILE A 36 -16.12 2.91 -11.62
N THR A 37 -15.17 2.04 -11.30
CA THR A 37 -13.75 2.37 -11.25
C THR A 37 -13.01 2.02 -12.52
N ASP A 38 -13.38 0.91 -13.16
CA ASP A 38 -12.77 0.46 -14.42
C ASP A 38 -13.74 -0.43 -15.21
N ALA A 39 -13.39 -0.72 -16.45
CA ALA A 39 -14.09 -1.66 -17.29
C ALA A 39 -13.14 -2.40 -18.23
N LYS A 40 -13.40 -3.67 -18.44
CA LYS A 40 -12.70 -4.51 -19.43
C LYS A 40 -13.71 -5.10 -20.39
N VAL A 41 -13.33 -5.10 -21.68
CA VAL A 41 -14.12 -5.74 -22.74
C VAL A 41 -13.25 -6.82 -23.37
N THR A 42 -13.85 -7.97 -23.62
CA THR A 42 -13.17 -9.09 -24.30
C THR A 42 -12.78 -8.70 -25.72
N GLY A 43 -11.74 -9.34 -26.25
CA GLY A 43 -11.24 -9.04 -27.59
C GLY A 43 -12.25 -9.23 -28.71
N ASP A 44 -13.23 -10.12 -28.51
CA ASP A 44 -14.37 -10.37 -29.41
C ASP A 44 -15.52 -9.39 -29.21
N LEU A 45 -15.44 -8.51 -28.21
CA LEU A 45 -16.41 -7.48 -27.87
C LEU A 45 -17.77 -8.01 -27.40
N HIS A 46 -17.85 -9.26 -26.95
CA HIS A 46 -19.09 -9.88 -26.50
C HIS A 46 -19.38 -9.70 -25.01
N ASP A 47 -18.34 -9.59 -24.20
CA ASP A 47 -18.46 -9.48 -22.76
C ASP A 47 -17.74 -8.23 -22.24
N ALA A 48 -18.40 -7.55 -21.32
CA ALA A 48 -17.86 -6.39 -20.61
C ALA A 48 -17.95 -6.61 -19.10
N THR A 49 -16.82 -6.59 -18.44
CA THR A 49 -16.73 -6.62 -16.98
C THR A 49 -16.49 -5.21 -16.46
N LEU A 50 -17.38 -4.75 -15.60
CA LEU A 50 -17.27 -3.45 -14.93
C LEU A 50 -16.85 -3.66 -13.49
N PHE A 51 -15.80 -2.98 -13.10
CA PHE A 51 -15.30 -2.95 -11.73
C PHE A 51 -15.94 -1.81 -10.97
N TYR A 52 -16.36 -2.06 -9.75
CA TYR A 52 -17.01 -1.05 -8.92
C TYR A 52 -16.48 -1.07 -7.49
N SER A 53 -16.51 0.07 -6.86
CA SER A 53 -16.33 0.25 -5.43
C SER A 53 -17.60 0.83 -4.82
N VAL A 54 -17.78 0.59 -3.53
CA VAL A 54 -18.89 1.12 -2.75
C VAL A 54 -18.34 1.94 -1.63
N PHE A 55 -18.79 3.19 -1.51
CA PHE A 55 -18.46 4.07 -0.40
C PHE A 55 -19.60 4.07 0.59
N GLY A 56 -19.29 4.01 1.89
CA GLY A 56 -20.27 4.27 2.95
C GLY A 56 -20.75 5.70 2.91
N ARG A 57 -21.87 5.99 3.54
CA ARG A 57 -22.42 7.35 3.66
C ARG A 57 -21.50 8.28 4.46
N ASN A 58 -20.76 7.70 5.40
CA ASN A 58 -19.75 8.34 6.23
C ASN A 58 -18.48 7.49 6.21
N LEU A 59 -17.36 8.07 6.65
CA LEU A 59 -16.07 7.38 6.75
C LEU A 59 -16.07 6.20 7.74
N GLU A 60 -17.04 6.17 8.66
CA GLU A 60 -17.19 5.13 9.70
C GLU A 60 -18.18 4.03 9.31
N ASP A 61 -18.97 4.24 8.26
CA ASP A 61 -19.96 3.28 7.81
C ASP A 61 -19.31 2.22 6.92
N GLU A 62 -19.54 0.95 7.24
CA GLU A 62 -19.17 -0.14 6.36
C GLU A 62 -19.96 -0.09 5.05
N PRO A 63 -19.29 -0.18 3.88
CA PRO A 63 -19.98 -0.21 2.61
C PRO A 63 -20.86 -1.45 2.45
N ASP A 64 -22.11 -1.29 2.01
CA ASP A 64 -23.02 -2.40 1.73
C ASP A 64 -22.74 -2.99 0.34
N TYR A 65 -21.71 -3.82 0.24
CA TYR A 65 -21.38 -4.52 -1.00
C TYR A 65 -22.43 -5.53 -1.44
N ALA A 66 -23.10 -6.19 -0.51
CA ALA A 66 -24.12 -7.18 -0.82
C ALA A 66 -25.35 -6.52 -1.44
N GLY A 67 -25.83 -5.43 -0.85
CA GLY A 67 -26.93 -4.64 -1.39
C GLY A 67 -26.59 -4.02 -2.75
N ALA A 68 -25.41 -3.48 -2.91
CA ALA A 68 -24.93 -2.91 -4.16
C ALA A 68 -24.84 -3.97 -5.28
N ALA A 69 -24.28 -5.15 -4.99
CA ALA A 69 -24.19 -6.25 -5.95
C ALA A 69 -25.58 -6.70 -6.42
N ALA A 70 -26.52 -6.88 -5.49
CA ALA A 70 -27.90 -7.26 -5.80
C ALA A 70 -28.60 -6.19 -6.65
N ALA A 71 -28.38 -4.92 -6.36
CA ALA A 71 -28.95 -3.81 -7.12
C ALA A 71 -28.37 -3.72 -8.53
N LEU A 72 -27.04 -3.89 -8.70
CA LEU A 72 -26.40 -3.94 -10.01
C LEU A 72 -26.91 -5.10 -10.87
N GLU A 73 -27.07 -6.28 -10.28
CA GLU A 73 -27.66 -7.42 -10.99
C GLU A 73 -29.12 -7.14 -11.43
N SER A 74 -29.91 -6.51 -10.58
CA SER A 74 -31.29 -6.11 -10.91
C SER A 74 -31.34 -5.06 -12.02
N ALA A 75 -30.38 -4.14 -12.03
CA ALA A 75 -30.27 -3.06 -13.02
C ALA A 75 -29.62 -3.49 -14.34
N LYS A 76 -29.01 -4.67 -14.40
CA LYS A 76 -28.22 -5.15 -15.54
C LYS A 76 -28.93 -5.04 -16.89
N GLY A 77 -30.21 -5.39 -16.95
CA GLY A 77 -31.01 -5.31 -18.16
C GLY A 77 -31.21 -3.87 -18.67
N VAL A 78 -31.51 -2.96 -17.76
CA VAL A 78 -31.66 -1.52 -18.07
C VAL A 78 -30.33 -0.94 -18.53
N LEU A 79 -29.24 -1.23 -17.79
CA LEU A 79 -27.90 -0.77 -18.12
C LEU A 79 -27.44 -1.28 -19.49
N ARG A 80 -27.71 -2.55 -19.81
CA ARG A 80 -27.40 -3.14 -21.10
C ARG A 80 -28.15 -2.44 -22.24
N THR A 81 -29.43 -2.13 -22.04
CA THR A 81 -30.25 -1.40 -23.01
C THR A 81 -29.67 0.00 -23.25
N ARG A 82 -29.26 0.69 -22.20
CA ARG A 82 -28.62 2.04 -22.30
C ARG A 82 -27.30 1.99 -23.05
N VAL A 83 -26.46 1.02 -22.72
CA VAL A 83 -25.18 0.82 -23.42
C VAL A 83 -25.42 0.56 -24.91
N GLY A 84 -26.37 -0.30 -25.26
CA GLY A 84 -26.70 -0.59 -26.65
C GLY A 84 -27.17 0.63 -27.41
N ALA A 85 -28.09 1.39 -26.83
CA ALA A 85 -28.61 2.62 -27.43
C ALA A 85 -27.52 3.69 -27.63
N ALA A 86 -26.65 3.90 -26.61
CA ALA A 86 -25.61 4.92 -26.67
C ALA A 86 -24.42 4.56 -27.57
N LEU A 87 -24.11 3.28 -27.71
CA LEU A 87 -23.02 2.82 -28.57
C LEU A 87 -23.43 2.66 -30.05
N GLY A 88 -24.71 2.42 -30.32
CA GLY A 88 -25.18 2.16 -31.67
C GLY A 88 -24.56 0.91 -32.32
N VAL A 89 -24.15 -0.06 -31.49
CA VAL A 89 -23.50 -1.29 -31.95
C VAL A 89 -24.55 -2.37 -32.27
N ARG A 90 -24.24 -3.21 -33.25
CA ARG A 90 -25.12 -4.32 -33.63
C ARG A 90 -25.33 -5.33 -32.50
N PHE A 91 -24.27 -5.56 -31.70
CA PHE A 91 -24.31 -6.45 -30.56
C PHE A 91 -23.87 -5.69 -29.31
N THR A 92 -24.77 -5.61 -28.34
CA THR A 92 -24.44 -5.03 -27.04
C THR A 92 -23.77 -6.09 -26.18
N PRO A 93 -22.57 -5.81 -25.64
CA PRO A 93 -21.87 -6.75 -24.77
C PRO A 93 -22.72 -7.17 -23.57
N THR A 94 -22.51 -8.38 -23.10
CA THR A 94 -23.04 -8.83 -21.81
C THR A 94 -22.31 -8.09 -20.71
N LEU A 95 -23.05 -7.55 -19.75
CA LEU A 95 -22.45 -6.83 -18.62
C LEU A 95 -22.26 -7.77 -17.44
N ALA A 96 -21.09 -7.78 -16.85
CA ALA A 96 -20.77 -8.39 -15.57
C ALA A 96 -20.23 -7.31 -14.62
N PHE A 97 -20.52 -7.45 -13.34
CA PHE A 97 -20.06 -6.52 -12.32
C PHE A 97 -19.17 -7.25 -11.33
N GLU A 98 -17.99 -6.72 -11.07
CA GLU A 98 -17.03 -7.24 -10.12
C GLU A 98 -16.58 -6.14 -9.15
N ARG A 99 -16.42 -6.52 -7.89
CA ARG A 99 -15.86 -5.60 -6.90
C ARG A 99 -14.41 -5.27 -7.23
N ASP A 100 -14.08 -3.99 -7.25
CA ASP A 100 -12.70 -3.54 -7.38
C ASP A 100 -11.99 -3.65 -6.03
N THR A 101 -11.01 -4.54 -5.94
CA THR A 101 -10.22 -4.79 -4.72
C THR A 101 -8.98 -3.90 -4.61
N VAL A 102 -8.66 -3.12 -5.64
CA VAL A 102 -7.49 -2.23 -5.65
C VAL A 102 -7.61 -1.10 -4.62
N PRO A 103 -8.75 -0.40 -4.49
CA PRO A 103 -8.94 0.59 -3.43
C PRO A 103 -8.80 0.00 -2.02
N ASP A 104 -9.35 -1.20 -1.79
CA ASP A 104 -9.22 -1.90 -0.50
C ASP A 104 -7.77 -2.27 -0.18
N ALA A 105 -7.02 -2.71 -1.19
CA ALA A 105 -5.60 -3.04 -1.03
C ALA A 105 -4.76 -1.79 -0.69
N ALA A 106 -5.05 -0.66 -1.34
CA ALA A 106 -4.41 0.62 -1.05
C ALA A 106 -4.70 1.07 0.39
N HIS A 107 -5.95 0.97 0.81
CA HIS A 107 -6.35 1.34 2.17
C HIS A 107 -5.68 0.48 3.24
N ARG A 108 -5.61 -0.84 3.03
CA ARG A 108 -4.86 -1.74 3.92
C ARG A 108 -3.38 -1.42 3.97
N MET A 109 -2.79 -1.04 2.84
CA MET A 109 -1.38 -0.62 2.81
C MET A 109 -1.17 0.64 3.62
N GLU A 110 -2.05 1.65 3.51
CA GLU A 110 -1.99 2.88 4.30
C GLU A 110 -2.12 2.59 5.80
N GLU A 111 -3.03 1.71 6.21
CA GLU A 111 -3.17 1.28 7.61
C GLU A 111 -1.89 0.61 8.12
N LEU A 112 -1.29 -0.29 7.34
CA LEU A 112 -0.04 -0.96 7.72
C LEU A 112 1.10 0.03 7.85
N LEU A 113 1.21 1.00 6.94
CA LEU A 113 2.21 2.08 7.00
C LEU A 113 2.00 2.97 8.23
N ALA A 114 0.75 3.30 8.56
CA ALA A 114 0.45 4.09 9.76
C ALA A 114 0.84 3.36 11.04
N ARG A 115 0.57 2.05 11.13
CA ARG A 115 0.98 1.21 12.26
C ARG A 115 2.51 1.11 12.37
N ALA A 116 3.20 0.94 11.25
CA ALA A 116 4.66 0.88 11.22
C ALA A 116 5.28 2.19 11.71
N ARG A 117 4.77 3.34 11.24
CA ARG A 117 5.23 4.66 11.70
C ARG A 117 5.01 4.87 13.20
N ALA A 118 3.84 4.49 13.72
CA ALA A 118 3.55 4.57 15.14
C ALA A 118 4.51 3.70 15.98
N ALA A 119 4.80 2.50 15.53
CA ALA A 119 5.76 1.61 16.19
C ALA A 119 7.20 2.18 16.16
N ASP A 120 7.61 2.78 15.06
CA ASP A 120 8.92 3.44 14.92
C ASP A 120 9.04 4.67 15.84
N GLU A 121 7.97 5.47 15.96
CA GLU A 121 7.92 6.61 16.88
C GLU A 121 7.99 6.16 18.34
N ASP A 122 7.30 5.09 18.72
CA ASP A 122 7.38 4.51 20.05
C ASP A 122 8.78 3.98 20.36
N LEU A 123 9.39 3.29 19.40
CA LEU A 123 10.76 2.81 19.52
C LEU A 123 11.77 3.96 19.65
N ALA A 124 11.60 5.03 18.88
CA ALA A 124 12.42 6.23 18.98
C ALA A 124 12.28 6.89 20.37
N ARG A 125 11.07 6.93 20.91
CA ARG A 125 10.79 7.45 22.24
C ARG A 125 11.49 6.63 23.34
N VAL A 126 11.43 5.31 23.22
CA VAL A 126 12.12 4.38 24.13
C VAL A 126 13.65 4.57 24.05
N ARG A 127 14.21 4.71 22.85
CA ARG A 127 15.65 4.96 22.64
C ARG A 127 16.12 6.26 23.25
N GLN A 128 15.33 7.32 23.19
CA GLN A 128 15.68 8.60 23.83
C GLN A 128 15.70 8.52 25.36
N GLY A 129 14.90 7.63 25.95
CA GLY A 129 14.86 7.38 27.39
C GLY A 129 15.85 6.33 27.88
N ALA A 130 16.44 5.54 27.00
CA ALA A 130 17.35 4.48 27.35
C ALA A 130 18.76 5.02 27.61
N LYS A 131 19.30 4.76 28.80
CA LYS A 131 20.73 4.93 29.05
C LYS A 131 21.50 3.82 28.34
N HIS A 132 22.65 4.20 27.76
CA HIS A 132 23.55 3.22 27.19
C HIS A 132 23.89 2.11 28.21
N ALA A 133 23.68 0.87 27.83
CA ALA A 133 23.99 -0.29 28.66
C ALA A 133 25.49 -0.64 28.65
N GLY A 134 26.32 0.14 27.95
CA GLY A 134 27.76 -0.04 27.83
C GLY A 134 28.52 1.25 28.14
N ASP A 135 29.85 1.11 28.28
CA ASP A 135 30.74 2.23 28.48
C ASP A 135 30.60 3.27 27.36
N ALA A 136 30.63 4.54 27.71
CA ALA A 136 30.51 5.67 26.78
C ALA A 136 31.62 5.70 25.71
N ASP A 137 32.74 5.03 25.98
CA ASP A 137 33.84 4.86 25.04
C ASP A 137 34.38 3.41 25.11
N PRO A 138 33.84 2.48 24.33
CA PRO A 138 34.30 1.10 24.31
C PRO A 138 35.70 0.92 23.72
N TYR A 139 36.30 1.97 23.15
CA TYR A 139 37.64 1.98 22.59
C TYR A 139 38.63 2.78 23.44
N ARG A 140 38.22 3.24 24.63
CA ARG A 140 39.14 3.86 25.58
C ARG A 140 40.20 2.84 25.94
N GLN A 141 41.44 3.10 25.49
CA GLN A 141 42.59 2.32 25.91
C GLN A 141 42.73 2.51 27.42
N VAL A 142 42.61 1.41 28.15
CA VAL A 142 43.04 1.37 29.55
C VAL A 142 44.53 1.70 29.52
N GLY A 143 44.88 2.87 30.01
CA GLY A 143 46.27 3.27 30.12
C GLY A 143 47.00 2.16 30.87
N VAL A 144 47.98 1.56 30.24
CA VAL A 144 48.95 0.73 30.91
C VAL A 144 49.63 1.69 31.87
N GLU A 145 49.33 1.60 33.17
CA GLU A 145 50.14 2.20 34.20
C GLU A 145 51.53 1.63 33.99
N GLU A 146 52.46 2.48 33.52
CA GLU A 146 53.87 2.20 33.62
C GLU A 146 54.13 1.91 35.07
N ALA A 147 54.45 0.66 35.33
CA ALA A 147 54.98 0.22 36.62
C ALA A 147 56.29 1.01 36.78
N GLY A 148 56.22 1.85 37.78
CA GLY A 148 57.25 2.78 38.14
C GLY A 148 58.65 2.17 38.30
N ASP A 149 59.55 3.02 37.99
CA ASP A 149 60.93 3.06 38.45
C ASP A 149 61.24 2.10 39.60
N LEU A 150 62.09 1.17 39.29
CA LEU A 150 62.99 0.63 40.32
C LEU A 150 64.31 1.33 40.08
N ASP A 151 64.37 2.49 40.74
CA ASP A 151 65.61 3.16 41.07
C ASP A 151 66.48 2.25 41.92
N ASP A 152 67.74 2.36 41.59
CA ASP A 152 68.87 2.32 42.48
C ASP A 152 69.19 1.10 43.34
N ALA A 153 70.19 0.47 42.91
CA ALA A 153 71.22 0.06 43.86
C ALA A 153 72.54 0.29 43.19
N GLU A 154 73.12 1.46 43.57
CA GLU A 154 74.57 1.62 43.61
C GLU A 154 75.17 0.43 44.34
N ASP A 155 76.12 -0.17 43.75
CA ASP A 155 77.26 -0.65 44.56
C ASP A 155 78.53 -0.40 43.81
N ALA A 156 79.26 0.49 44.44
CA ALA A 156 80.69 0.80 44.24
C ALA A 156 81.51 -0.35 44.75
N GLY A 157 82.54 -0.69 44.11
CA GLY A 157 83.58 -1.56 44.62
C GLY A 157 84.38 -2.12 43.49
N ASP A 158 85.33 -1.36 43.15
CA ASP A 158 86.69 -1.30 43.65
C ASP A 158 87.59 -2.40 43.08
N ARG A 159 88.56 -1.86 42.38
CA ARG A 159 90.01 -2.25 42.42
C ARG A 159 90.49 -3.44 41.62
N ASP A 160 91.55 -2.97 41.02
CA ASP A 160 92.83 -3.63 40.78
C ASP A 160 92.85 -4.63 39.59
N GLY A 161 93.61 -4.29 38.66
CA GLY A 161 95.04 -4.06 38.69
C GLY A 161 95.71 -5.23 37.98
N PHE A 162 96.76 -4.85 37.31
CA PHE A 162 97.85 -5.66 36.83
C PHE A 162 97.83 -6.16 35.36
N ASP A 163 98.65 -5.42 34.62
CA ASP A 163 99.87 -5.86 33.97
C ASP A 163 99.84 -7.12 33.11
N ASP A 164 100.11 -6.99 31.92
CA ASP A 164 101.29 -7.01 31.09
C ASP A 164 100.97 -6.72 29.64
#